data_26d36a5610b1ac77ea6fa09cd9bb0307
#
_entry.id   26d36a5610b1ac77ea6fa09cd9bb0307
#
_cell.length_a   1.000
_cell.length_b   1.000
_cell.length_c   1.000
_cell.angle_alpha   90.00
_cell.angle_beta   90.00
_cell.angle_gamma   90.00
#
_symmetry.space_group_name_H-M   'P 1'
#
loop_
_entity.id
_entity.type
_entity.pdbx_description
1 polymer ?
#
loop_
_entity_poly.entity_id
_entity_poly.type
_entity_poly.pdbx_seq_one_letter_code
_entity_poly.pdbx_strand_id
1 'polypeptide(L)'
;IWAISDEVYHPFVFGETFGETLGGEAAVAPSIAAVPGMKDRTIVVESLSKTYAMTGWRIGYLLAPEAVIEQTGKIAELMNSLAQYAGVAALAGPQDHVAAMREEYRAKRQIVLDGLAGCPVLRLIEPQGAFYAFVDVRLTGLDSGEFADRLLDEEHVAVVPGEAFGEEGRGFVRLSYAGDAGELREGVARLRAFAERVWNPITGHHTATYHPMEVLA
;
A
#
# COMPACT_ATOMS: atom_id res chain seq x y z
N ILE A 1 3.41 12.20 -24.59
CA ILE A 1 3.89 11.58 -23.34
C ILE A 1 3.18 10.24 -23.18
N TRP A 2 3.90 9.20 -22.80
CA TRP A 2 3.36 7.91 -22.40
C TRP A 2 3.21 7.88 -20.89
N ALA A 3 2.21 7.15 -20.39
CA ALA A 3 2.03 6.85 -18.98
C ALA A 3 2.28 5.36 -18.74
N ILE A 4 2.97 5.04 -17.66
CA ILE A 4 3.06 3.68 -17.11
C ILE A 4 2.35 3.73 -15.77
N SER A 5 1.29 2.95 -15.62
CA SER A 5 0.47 2.89 -14.40
C SER A 5 0.62 1.51 -13.77
N ASP A 6 1.22 1.46 -12.57
CA ASP A 6 1.28 0.24 -11.78
C ASP A 6 0.00 0.16 -10.94
N GLU A 7 -0.90 -0.76 -11.33
CA GLU A 7 -2.24 -0.90 -10.74
C GLU A 7 -2.39 -2.18 -9.89
N VAL A 8 -1.29 -2.75 -9.43
CA VAL A 8 -1.20 -4.04 -8.73
C VAL A 8 -2.09 -4.15 -7.48
N TYR A 9 -2.55 -3.04 -6.92
CA TYR A 9 -3.42 -2.98 -5.75
C TYR A 9 -4.85 -2.55 -6.07
N HIS A 10 -5.23 -2.42 -7.34
CA HIS A 10 -6.52 -1.84 -7.72
C HIS A 10 -7.77 -2.47 -7.05
N PRO A 11 -7.81 -3.79 -6.68
CA PRO A 11 -8.98 -4.35 -6.01
C PRO A 11 -9.06 -4.01 -4.51
N PHE A 12 -7.97 -3.49 -3.92
CA PHE A 12 -7.90 -3.21 -2.49
C PHE A 12 -8.07 -1.72 -2.23
N VAL A 13 -9.30 -1.24 -2.35
CA VAL A 13 -9.68 0.14 -2.02
C VAL A 13 -10.66 0.16 -0.85
N PHE A 14 -10.51 1.21 0.00
CA PHE A 14 -11.24 1.39 1.23
C PHE A 14 -11.63 2.87 1.36
N GLY A 15 -12.63 3.16 2.20
CA GLY A 15 -13.05 4.52 2.50
C GLY A 15 -14.17 5.05 1.59
N GLU A 16 -14.72 6.19 1.98
CA GLU A 16 -15.91 6.80 1.37
C GLU A 16 -15.65 7.36 -0.04
N THR A 17 -14.40 7.75 -0.32
CA THR A 17 -14.01 8.40 -1.58
C THR A 17 -14.23 7.50 -2.80
N PHE A 18 -14.07 6.19 -2.64
CA PHE A 18 -14.21 5.23 -3.73
C PHE A 18 -15.55 4.48 -3.70
N GLY A 19 -16.42 4.78 -2.73
CA GLY A 19 -17.72 4.14 -2.57
C GLY A 19 -17.62 2.66 -2.20
N GLU A 20 -18.63 2.14 -1.53
CA GLU A 20 -18.68 0.70 -1.23
C GLU A 20 -19.08 -0.11 -2.46
N THR A 21 -19.82 0.50 -3.38
CA THR A 21 -20.20 -0.10 -4.67
C THR A 21 -20.60 0.98 -5.66
N LEU A 22 -20.03 0.97 -6.87
CA LEU A 22 -20.58 1.66 -8.02
C LEU A 22 -21.51 0.69 -8.76
N GLY A 23 -22.82 0.91 -8.63
CA GLY A 23 -23.81 0.10 -9.38
C GLY A 23 -23.92 -1.37 -8.97
N GLY A 24 -23.55 -1.73 -7.73
CA GLY A 24 -23.58 -3.12 -7.25
C GLY A 24 -22.28 -3.91 -7.46
N GLU A 25 -21.32 -3.36 -8.17
CA GLU A 25 -19.98 -3.95 -8.32
C GLU A 25 -19.03 -3.44 -7.24
N ALA A 26 -18.05 -4.27 -6.88
CA ALA A 26 -17.04 -3.90 -5.90
C ALA A 26 -16.23 -2.70 -6.40
N ALA A 27 -16.03 -1.70 -5.52
CA ALA A 27 -15.18 -0.57 -5.83
C ALA A 27 -13.74 -1.03 -6.15
N VAL A 28 -13.15 -0.43 -7.18
CA VAL A 28 -11.75 -0.63 -7.56
C VAL A 28 -11.08 0.75 -7.72
N ALA A 29 -9.77 0.79 -7.60
CA ALA A 29 -9.03 2.03 -7.84
C ALA A 29 -9.24 2.50 -9.29
N PRO A 30 -9.39 3.82 -9.53
CA PRO A 30 -9.52 4.35 -10.88
C PRO A 30 -8.22 4.14 -11.65
N SER A 31 -8.35 3.73 -12.95
CA SER A 31 -7.22 3.60 -13.85
C SER A 31 -7.01 4.89 -14.65
N ILE A 32 -5.75 5.31 -14.83
CA ILE A 32 -5.43 6.41 -15.74
C ILE A 32 -5.81 6.10 -17.19
N ALA A 33 -5.86 4.82 -17.57
CA ALA A 33 -6.32 4.40 -18.91
C ALA A 33 -7.79 4.70 -19.16
N ALA A 34 -8.60 4.91 -18.11
CA ALA A 34 -10.01 5.30 -18.21
C ALA A 34 -10.20 6.80 -18.50
N VAL A 35 -9.17 7.62 -18.32
CA VAL A 35 -9.23 9.06 -18.60
C VAL A 35 -9.34 9.26 -20.13
N PRO A 36 -10.24 10.13 -20.62
CA PRO A 36 -10.39 10.38 -22.05
C PRO A 36 -9.07 10.71 -22.74
N GLY A 37 -8.75 9.99 -23.83
CA GLY A 37 -7.52 10.17 -24.61
C GLY A 37 -6.26 9.53 -24.00
N MET A 38 -6.36 8.85 -22.88
CA MET A 38 -5.21 8.17 -22.25
C MET A 38 -5.05 6.71 -22.65
N LYS A 39 -6.11 6.03 -23.07
CA LYS A 39 -6.09 4.59 -23.39
C LYS A 39 -4.96 4.22 -24.37
N ASP A 40 -4.79 5.02 -25.45
CA ASP A 40 -3.83 4.72 -26.52
C ASP A 40 -2.38 5.12 -26.19
N ARG A 41 -2.13 5.62 -24.99
CA ARG A 41 -0.81 6.05 -24.50
C ARG A 41 -0.52 5.61 -23.08
N THR A 42 -1.29 4.65 -22.56
CA THR A 42 -1.09 4.11 -21.21
C THR A 42 -0.68 2.64 -21.30
N ILE A 43 0.31 2.30 -20.51
CA ILE A 43 0.71 0.92 -20.23
C ILE A 43 0.28 0.65 -18.79
N VAL A 44 -0.75 -0.16 -18.60
CA VAL A 44 -1.17 -0.62 -17.27
C VAL A 44 -0.37 -1.87 -16.93
N VAL A 45 0.27 -1.84 -15.79
CA VAL A 45 1.05 -2.97 -15.23
C VAL A 45 0.24 -3.60 -14.12
N GLU A 46 -0.05 -4.87 -14.26
CA GLU A 46 -0.79 -5.67 -13.29
C GLU A 46 0.03 -6.87 -12.81
N SER A 47 -0.27 -7.31 -11.61
CA SER A 47 0.39 -8.49 -11.04
C SER A 47 -0.60 -9.38 -10.31
N LEU A 48 -0.43 -10.69 -10.45
CA LEU A 48 -1.17 -11.66 -9.66
C LEU A 48 -0.63 -11.80 -8.24
N SER A 49 0.52 -11.19 -7.97
CA SER A 49 1.21 -11.28 -6.68
C SER A 49 0.35 -10.85 -5.49
N LYS A 50 -0.44 -9.79 -5.64
CA LYS A 50 -1.23 -9.22 -4.55
C LYS A 50 -2.68 -9.65 -4.62
N THR A 51 -3.32 -9.45 -5.77
CA THR A 51 -4.73 -9.78 -6.00
C THR A 51 -5.04 -11.26 -5.76
N TYR A 52 -4.09 -12.15 -6.08
CA TYR A 52 -4.26 -13.60 -5.97
C TYR A 52 -3.31 -14.26 -4.96
N ALA A 53 -2.63 -13.47 -4.11
CA ALA A 53 -1.63 -13.95 -3.15
C ALA A 53 -0.52 -14.82 -3.80
N MET A 54 -0.19 -14.55 -5.07
CA MET A 54 0.73 -15.35 -5.90
C MET A 54 2.13 -14.73 -5.97
N THR A 55 2.66 -14.20 -4.86
CA THR A 55 3.97 -13.51 -4.84
C THR A 55 5.12 -14.40 -5.31
N GLY A 56 5.13 -15.68 -4.94
CA GLY A 56 6.16 -16.66 -5.30
C GLY A 56 6.11 -17.12 -6.76
N TRP A 57 4.99 -16.95 -7.45
CA TRP A 57 4.81 -17.40 -8.83
C TRP A 57 5.48 -16.49 -9.86
N ARG A 58 5.82 -15.27 -9.47
CA ARG A 58 6.52 -14.28 -10.32
C ARG A 58 5.82 -14.04 -11.64
N ILE A 59 4.52 -13.75 -11.61
CA ILE A 59 3.70 -13.52 -12.79
C ILE A 59 2.86 -12.24 -12.67
N GLY A 60 2.74 -11.56 -13.79
CA GLY A 60 1.90 -10.38 -13.99
C GLY A 60 1.53 -10.26 -15.48
N TYR A 61 0.84 -9.20 -15.84
CA TYR A 61 0.45 -8.93 -17.21
C TYR A 61 0.42 -7.43 -17.51
N LEU A 62 0.44 -7.10 -18.79
CA LEU A 62 0.33 -5.73 -19.27
C LEU A 62 -0.95 -5.58 -20.09
N LEU A 63 -1.61 -4.42 -19.90
CA LEU A 63 -2.63 -3.93 -20.80
C LEU A 63 -2.07 -2.68 -21.47
N ALA A 64 -1.87 -2.73 -22.78
CA ALA A 64 -1.22 -1.67 -23.53
C ALA A 64 -1.67 -1.68 -24.99
N PRO A 65 -1.41 -0.60 -25.75
CA PRO A 65 -1.60 -0.61 -27.19
C PRO A 65 -0.81 -1.71 -27.89
N GLU A 66 -1.36 -2.24 -29.00
CA GLU A 66 -0.83 -3.41 -29.73
C GLU A 66 0.66 -3.28 -30.05
N ALA A 67 1.11 -2.11 -30.51
CA ALA A 67 2.52 -1.87 -30.84
C ALA A 67 3.48 -2.06 -29.64
N VAL A 68 3.01 -1.83 -28.43
CA VAL A 68 3.78 -2.09 -27.20
C VAL A 68 3.78 -3.59 -26.91
N ILE A 69 2.62 -4.24 -27.00
CA ILE A 69 2.46 -5.69 -26.76
C ILE A 69 3.32 -6.51 -27.72
N GLU A 70 3.38 -6.14 -28.99
CA GLU A 70 4.24 -6.80 -29.97
C GLU A 70 5.75 -6.79 -29.57
N GLN A 71 6.22 -5.69 -28.99
CA GLN A 71 7.62 -5.60 -28.57
C GLN A 71 7.87 -6.33 -27.24
N THR A 72 6.97 -6.20 -26.29
CA THR A 72 7.09 -6.88 -24.98
C THR A 72 6.92 -8.39 -25.12
N GLY A 73 6.09 -8.86 -26.07
CA GLY A 73 5.91 -10.28 -26.40
C GLY A 73 7.23 -10.98 -26.75
N LYS A 74 8.13 -10.30 -27.46
CA LYS A 74 9.46 -10.84 -27.82
C LYS A 74 10.34 -11.15 -26.60
N ILE A 75 10.12 -10.44 -25.49
CA ILE A 75 10.82 -10.67 -24.23
C ILE A 75 10.12 -11.75 -23.40
N ALA A 76 8.78 -11.80 -23.50
CA ALA A 76 7.95 -12.73 -22.73
C ALA A 76 8.08 -14.20 -23.18
N GLU A 77 8.67 -14.49 -24.32
CA GLU A 77 8.92 -15.86 -24.80
C GLU A 77 9.73 -16.73 -23.81
N LEU A 78 10.49 -16.10 -22.92
CA LEU A 78 11.32 -16.77 -21.92
C LEU A 78 10.60 -16.98 -20.58
N MET A 79 9.31 -16.68 -20.47
CA MET A 79 8.56 -16.79 -19.23
C MET A 79 8.19 -18.23 -18.89
N ASN A 80 8.14 -18.52 -17.59
CA ASN A 80 7.77 -19.83 -17.06
C ASN A 80 6.32 -20.22 -17.42
N SER A 81 6.18 -21.24 -18.25
CA SER A 81 4.88 -21.73 -18.74
C SER A 81 3.95 -22.18 -17.60
N LEU A 82 4.49 -22.82 -16.57
CA LEU A 82 3.70 -23.28 -15.42
C LEU A 82 3.01 -22.10 -14.71
N ALA A 83 3.73 -21.00 -14.51
CA ALA A 83 3.18 -19.79 -13.91
C ALA A 83 2.09 -19.16 -14.79
N GLN A 84 2.23 -19.22 -16.12
CA GLN A 84 1.21 -18.72 -17.05
C GLN A 84 -0.10 -19.53 -16.95
N TYR A 85 -0.04 -20.87 -16.89
CA TYR A 85 -1.23 -21.69 -16.67
C TYR A 85 -1.90 -21.41 -15.33
N ALA A 86 -1.11 -21.23 -14.27
CA ALA A 86 -1.64 -20.84 -12.97
C ALA A 86 -2.30 -19.45 -13.04
N GLY A 87 -1.71 -18.51 -13.78
CA GLY A 87 -2.29 -17.19 -14.03
C GLY A 87 -3.63 -17.23 -14.75
N VAL A 88 -3.74 -18.06 -15.80
CA VAL A 88 -5.01 -18.27 -16.50
C VAL A 88 -6.07 -18.82 -15.55
N ALA A 89 -5.72 -19.81 -14.74
CA ALA A 89 -6.65 -20.36 -13.75
C ALA A 89 -7.10 -19.33 -12.70
N ALA A 90 -6.20 -18.47 -12.24
CA ALA A 90 -6.52 -17.40 -11.30
C ALA A 90 -7.47 -16.36 -11.91
N LEU A 91 -7.21 -15.91 -13.14
CA LEU A 91 -8.01 -14.89 -13.83
C LEU A 91 -9.38 -15.42 -14.31
N ALA A 92 -9.45 -16.66 -14.77
CA ALA A 92 -10.67 -17.26 -15.31
C ALA A 92 -11.52 -17.98 -14.24
N GLY A 93 -10.95 -18.24 -13.07
CA GLY A 93 -11.61 -18.93 -11.96
C GLY A 93 -12.56 -18.03 -11.15
N PRO A 94 -13.20 -18.59 -10.10
CA PRO A 94 -14.02 -17.83 -9.17
C PRO A 94 -13.23 -16.69 -8.49
N GLN A 95 -13.86 -15.52 -8.32
CA GLN A 95 -13.21 -14.34 -7.73
C GLN A 95 -13.60 -14.08 -6.27
N ASP A 96 -14.35 -14.98 -5.65
CA ASP A 96 -14.84 -14.84 -4.27
C ASP A 96 -13.71 -14.66 -3.26
N HIS A 97 -12.55 -15.29 -3.51
CA HIS A 97 -11.37 -15.16 -2.65
C HIS A 97 -10.77 -13.74 -2.68
N VAL A 98 -10.86 -13.01 -3.80
CA VAL A 98 -10.41 -11.62 -3.91
C VAL A 98 -11.30 -10.73 -3.05
N ALA A 99 -12.63 -10.95 -3.10
CA ALA A 99 -13.58 -10.24 -2.26
C ALA A 99 -13.34 -10.52 -0.77
N ALA A 100 -13.16 -11.79 -0.40
CA ALA A 100 -12.86 -12.18 0.97
C ALA A 100 -11.56 -11.55 1.50
N MET A 101 -10.50 -11.56 0.70
CA MET A 101 -9.21 -10.95 1.04
C MET A 101 -9.33 -9.43 1.22
N ARG A 102 -10.12 -8.75 0.40
CA ARG A 102 -10.39 -7.32 0.54
C ARG A 102 -11.07 -7.02 1.89
N GLU A 103 -12.07 -7.80 2.29
CA GLU A 103 -12.74 -7.62 3.57
C GLU A 103 -11.79 -7.91 4.75
N GLU A 104 -10.91 -8.90 4.62
CA GLU A 104 -9.87 -9.15 5.61
C GLU A 104 -8.92 -7.96 5.76
N TYR A 105 -8.46 -7.36 4.64
CA TYR A 105 -7.63 -6.16 4.70
C TYR A 105 -8.39 -4.94 5.23
N ARG A 106 -9.67 -4.81 4.95
CA ARG A 106 -10.53 -3.79 5.55
C ARG A 106 -10.56 -3.90 7.09
N ALA A 107 -10.73 -5.11 7.59
CA ALA A 107 -10.70 -5.36 9.04
C ALA A 107 -9.32 -5.09 9.66
N LYS A 108 -8.24 -5.47 8.98
CA LYS A 108 -6.87 -5.18 9.42
C LYS A 108 -6.54 -3.69 9.36
N ARG A 109 -7.00 -2.97 8.34
CA ARG A 109 -6.93 -1.52 8.30
C ARG A 109 -7.57 -0.90 9.54
N GLN A 110 -8.76 -1.37 9.94
CA GLN A 110 -9.45 -0.87 11.12
C GLN A 110 -8.64 -1.08 12.41
N ILE A 111 -7.92 -2.21 12.55
CA ILE A 111 -7.00 -2.45 13.66
C ILE A 111 -5.94 -1.34 13.76
N VAL A 112 -5.37 -0.93 12.62
CA VAL A 112 -4.37 0.14 12.60
C VAL A 112 -4.98 1.49 12.96
N LEU A 113 -6.16 1.80 12.39
CA LEU A 113 -6.88 3.05 12.69
C LEU A 113 -7.19 3.16 14.20
N ASP A 114 -7.80 2.12 14.77
CA ASP A 114 -8.19 2.10 16.18
C ASP A 114 -6.97 2.13 17.11
N GLY A 115 -5.92 1.37 16.77
CA GLY A 115 -4.72 1.27 17.59
C GLY A 115 -3.90 2.56 17.67
N LEU A 116 -3.94 3.37 16.62
CA LEU A 116 -3.25 4.67 16.56
C LEU A 116 -4.18 5.86 16.87
N ALA A 117 -5.47 5.62 17.02
CA ALA A 117 -6.42 6.68 17.34
C ALA A 117 -6.05 7.41 18.65
N GLY A 118 -6.08 8.75 18.59
CA GLY A 118 -5.80 9.58 19.75
C GLY A 118 -4.35 9.51 20.29
N CYS A 119 -3.41 8.88 19.55
CA CYS A 119 -2.01 8.92 19.93
C CYS A 119 -1.48 10.36 19.80
N PRO A 120 -0.88 10.93 20.87
CA PRO A 120 -0.47 12.34 20.84
C PRO A 120 0.76 12.60 19.97
N VAL A 121 1.55 11.58 19.66
CA VAL A 121 2.87 11.69 19.02
C VAL A 121 2.97 11.03 17.65
N LEU A 122 1.96 10.27 17.26
CA LEU A 122 1.88 9.65 15.94
C LEU A 122 0.67 10.20 15.18
N ARG A 123 0.84 10.42 13.89
CA ARG A 123 -0.26 10.80 13.00
C ARG A 123 -0.33 9.81 11.86
N LEU A 124 -1.44 9.14 11.76
CA LEU A 124 -1.72 8.21 10.68
C LEU A 124 -2.31 8.97 9.48
N ILE A 125 -1.69 8.80 8.31
CA ILE A 125 -2.38 9.12 7.04
C ILE A 125 -3.34 7.96 6.79
N GLU A 126 -4.63 8.24 6.78
CA GLU A 126 -5.66 7.22 6.64
C GLU A 126 -5.51 6.46 5.31
N PRO A 127 -5.22 5.16 5.32
CA PRO A 127 -5.03 4.39 4.10
C PRO A 127 -6.35 4.24 3.33
N GLN A 128 -6.37 4.63 2.07
CA GLN A 128 -7.54 4.49 1.20
C GLN A 128 -7.46 3.26 0.29
N GLY A 129 -6.33 2.58 0.29
CA GLY A 129 -6.12 1.37 -0.51
C GLY A 129 -4.86 0.61 -0.12
N ALA A 130 -4.59 -0.48 -0.84
CA ALA A 130 -3.51 -1.43 -0.59
C ALA A 130 -3.59 -2.05 0.82
N PHE A 131 -2.45 -2.38 1.42
CA PHE A 131 -2.35 -2.91 2.80
C PHE A 131 -1.15 -2.29 3.53
N TYR A 132 -0.92 -1.00 3.28
CA TYR A 132 0.12 -0.21 3.92
C TYR A 132 -0.47 1.01 4.60
N ALA A 133 0.15 1.42 5.70
CA ALA A 133 -0.13 2.66 6.38
C ALA A 133 1.14 3.49 6.49
N PHE A 134 1.04 4.79 6.25
CA PHE A 134 2.10 5.75 6.45
C PHE A 134 1.83 6.50 7.76
N VAL A 135 2.81 6.46 8.66
CA VAL A 135 2.70 7.03 10.00
C VAL A 135 3.74 8.12 10.15
N ASP A 136 3.31 9.33 10.44
CA ASP A 136 4.16 10.46 10.79
C ASP A 136 4.72 10.28 12.19
N VAL A 137 6.05 10.22 12.32
CA VAL A 137 6.77 10.02 13.57
C VAL A 137 7.55 11.26 14.01
N ARG A 138 7.44 12.38 13.30
CA ARG A 138 8.22 13.61 13.54
C ARG A 138 8.06 14.17 14.93
N LEU A 139 6.90 14.01 15.55
CA LEU A 139 6.65 14.48 16.91
C LEU A 139 7.41 13.70 17.97
N THR A 140 7.95 12.54 17.66
CA THR A 140 8.83 11.78 18.58
C THR A 140 10.19 12.44 18.77
N GLY A 141 10.61 13.31 17.82
CA GLY A 141 11.92 13.94 17.79
C GLY A 141 13.02 13.07 17.18
N LEU A 142 12.69 11.83 16.77
CA LEU A 142 13.60 10.94 16.05
C LEU A 142 13.43 11.12 14.54
N ASP A 143 14.50 10.91 13.78
CA ASP A 143 14.35 10.70 12.36
C ASP A 143 13.75 9.32 12.07
N SER A 144 13.23 9.11 10.85
CA SER A 144 12.51 7.88 10.49
C SER A 144 13.41 6.65 10.47
N GLY A 145 14.69 6.79 10.15
CA GLY A 145 15.66 5.70 10.19
C GLY A 145 15.94 5.29 11.64
N GLU A 146 16.31 6.25 12.50
CA GLU A 146 16.54 6.01 13.92
C GLU A 146 15.28 5.43 14.60
N PHE A 147 14.10 5.97 14.27
CA PHE A 147 12.84 5.44 14.78
C PHE A 147 12.63 3.97 14.41
N ALA A 148 12.84 3.62 13.12
CA ALA A 148 12.65 2.25 12.64
C ALA A 148 13.66 1.27 13.25
N ASP A 149 14.94 1.64 13.33
CA ASP A 149 16.00 0.80 13.90
C ASP A 149 15.75 0.54 15.38
N ARG A 150 15.46 1.57 16.16
CA ARG A 150 15.18 1.42 17.58
C ARG A 150 13.89 0.66 17.86
N LEU A 151 12.84 0.88 17.06
CA LEU A 151 11.58 0.14 17.17
C LEU A 151 11.82 -1.37 16.92
N LEU A 152 12.67 -1.70 15.95
CA LEU A 152 13.04 -3.09 15.69
C LEU A 152 13.84 -3.70 16.84
N ASP A 153 14.84 -3.00 17.34
CA ASP A 153 15.76 -3.50 18.38
C ASP A 153 15.07 -3.61 19.75
N GLU A 154 14.27 -2.61 20.12
CA GLU A 154 13.66 -2.51 21.45
C GLU A 154 12.31 -3.23 21.56
N GLU A 155 11.51 -3.23 20.49
CA GLU A 155 10.13 -3.73 20.50
C GLU A 155 9.89 -4.91 19.55
N HIS A 156 10.88 -5.26 18.73
CA HIS A 156 10.79 -6.32 17.70
C HIS A 156 9.65 -6.07 16.69
N VAL A 157 9.45 -4.80 16.33
CA VAL A 157 8.48 -4.37 15.32
C VAL A 157 9.23 -3.76 14.15
N ALA A 158 9.09 -4.36 12.97
CA ALA A 158 9.73 -3.90 11.75
C ALA A 158 8.81 -2.95 10.97
N VAL A 159 9.32 -1.77 10.68
CA VAL A 159 8.72 -0.79 9.77
C VAL A 159 9.76 -0.33 8.74
N VAL A 160 9.33 0.30 7.67
CA VAL A 160 10.26 0.82 6.65
C VAL A 160 10.30 2.34 6.74
N PRO A 161 11.49 2.96 6.88
CA PRO A 161 11.63 4.41 6.81
C PRO A 161 11.04 4.98 5.52
N GLY A 162 10.34 6.10 5.63
CA GLY A 162 9.60 6.66 4.50
C GLY A 162 10.50 7.15 3.37
N GLU A 163 11.73 7.54 3.64
CA GLU A 163 12.73 7.95 2.66
C GLU A 163 13.05 6.85 1.64
N ALA A 164 12.82 5.58 1.97
CA ALA A 164 12.94 4.47 1.03
C ALA A 164 11.96 4.59 -0.16
N PHE A 165 10.94 5.46 -0.04
CA PHE A 165 9.93 5.71 -1.08
C PHE A 165 10.05 7.09 -1.71
N GLY A 166 11.06 7.86 -1.35
CA GLY A 166 11.35 9.19 -1.85
C GLY A 166 11.55 10.19 -0.71
N GLU A 167 12.16 11.33 -1.04
CA GLU A 167 12.53 12.37 -0.06
C GLU A 167 11.29 12.91 0.70
N GLU A 168 10.14 12.95 0.07
CA GLU A 168 8.86 13.36 0.66
C GLU A 168 8.40 12.43 1.80
N GLY A 169 8.94 11.20 1.85
CA GLY A 169 8.69 10.26 2.93
C GLY A 169 9.47 10.53 4.21
N ARG A 170 10.33 11.55 4.25
CA ARG A 170 11.13 11.90 5.41
C ARG A 170 10.25 12.20 6.64
N GLY A 171 10.60 11.57 7.76
CA GLY A 171 9.86 11.69 9.01
C GLY A 171 8.60 10.84 9.08
N PHE A 172 8.43 9.92 8.15
CA PHE A 172 7.37 8.91 8.17
C PHE A 172 7.96 7.51 8.25
N VAL A 173 7.16 6.56 8.71
CA VAL A 173 7.44 5.14 8.58
C VAL A 173 6.26 4.44 7.91
N ARG A 174 6.56 3.44 7.06
CA ARG A 174 5.55 2.58 6.45
C ARG A 174 5.42 1.28 7.21
N LEU A 175 4.24 0.97 7.70
CA LEU A 175 3.89 -0.34 8.21
C LEU A 175 3.03 -1.11 7.19
N SER A 176 3.15 -2.44 7.19
CA SER A 176 2.28 -3.32 6.42
C SER A 176 1.30 -4.01 7.37
N TYR A 177 0.01 -4.06 6.97
CA TYR A 177 -1.00 -4.81 7.71
C TYR A 177 -1.45 -6.09 6.97
N ALA A 178 -0.56 -6.65 6.13
CA ALA A 178 -0.84 -7.89 5.40
C ALA A 178 -0.65 -9.17 6.24
N GLY A 179 -0.05 -9.08 7.43
CA GLY A 179 0.22 -10.21 8.32
C GLY A 179 -1.00 -10.73 9.10
N ASP A 180 -0.76 -11.56 10.12
CA ASP A 180 -1.79 -12.03 11.04
C ASP A 180 -2.42 -10.88 11.84
N ALA A 181 -3.74 -10.96 12.09
CA ALA A 181 -4.46 -9.89 12.78
C ALA A 181 -4.09 -9.77 14.27
N GLY A 182 -3.68 -10.85 14.92
CA GLY A 182 -3.21 -10.84 16.31
C GLY A 182 -1.84 -10.20 16.43
N GLU A 183 -0.91 -10.60 15.57
CA GLU A 183 0.43 -10.00 15.47
C GLU A 183 0.35 -8.52 15.11
N LEU A 184 -0.58 -8.14 14.22
CA LEU A 184 -0.80 -6.75 13.86
C LEU A 184 -1.25 -5.91 15.06
N ARG A 185 -2.22 -6.38 15.86
CA ARG A 185 -2.67 -5.66 17.07
C ARG A 185 -1.52 -5.45 18.05
N GLU A 186 -0.74 -6.49 18.28
CA GLU A 186 0.43 -6.43 19.16
C GLU A 186 1.48 -5.46 18.62
N GLY A 187 1.81 -5.55 17.33
CA GLY A 187 2.78 -4.67 16.69
C GLY A 187 2.37 -3.20 16.75
N VAL A 188 1.10 -2.89 16.49
CA VAL A 188 0.57 -1.52 16.59
C VAL A 188 0.60 -1.00 18.03
N ALA A 189 0.27 -1.86 19.00
CA ALA A 189 0.33 -1.49 20.42
C ALA A 189 1.77 -1.17 20.88
N ARG A 190 2.74 -2.01 20.47
CA ARG A 190 4.18 -1.79 20.76
C ARG A 190 4.70 -0.53 20.07
N LEU A 191 4.37 -0.31 18.80
CA LEU A 191 4.75 0.90 18.07
C LEU A 191 4.24 2.17 18.79
N ARG A 192 2.99 2.16 19.22
CA ARG A 192 2.40 3.27 19.97
C ARG A 192 3.13 3.49 21.31
N ALA A 193 3.30 2.44 22.10
CA ALA A 193 3.98 2.52 23.39
C ALA A 193 5.43 2.99 23.26
N PHE A 194 6.14 2.53 22.25
CA PHE A 194 7.48 3.00 21.92
C PHE A 194 7.48 4.49 21.60
N ALA A 195 6.62 4.95 20.71
CA ALA A 195 6.55 6.34 20.31
C ALA A 195 6.24 7.26 21.52
N GLU A 196 5.29 6.88 22.36
CA GLU A 196 4.94 7.63 23.58
C GLU A 196 6.11 7.65 24.60
N ARG A 197 6.90 6.58 24.69
CA ARG A 197 8.07 6.47 25.57
C ARG A 197 9.25 7.34 25.11
N VAL A 198 9.53 7.38 23.81
CA VAL A 198 10.66 8.16 23.27
C VAL A 198 10.31 9.64 23.10
N TRP A 199 9.05 9.98 23.16
CA TRP A 199 8.61 11.36 23.08
C TRP A 199 9.12 12.17 24.26
N ASN A 200 9.82 13.26 23.96
CA ASN A 200 10.27 14.21 24.98
C ASN A 200 9.56 15.56 24.74
N PRO A 201 8.63 15.97 25.63
CA PRO A 201 7.89 17.22 25.46
C PRO A 201 8.79 18.47 25.51
N ILE A 202 10.01 18.36 26.05
CA ILE A 202 10.96 19.48 26.14
C ILE A 202 11.70 19.69 24.82
N THR A 203 11.97 18.61 24.06
CA THR A 203 12.64 18.66 22.76
C THR A 203 11.65 18.73 21.58
N GLY A 204 10.39 18.37 21.80
CA GLY A 204 9.32 18.38 20.79
C GLY A 204 8.84 19.78 20.35
N HIS A 205 9.48 20.86 20.81
CA HIS A 205 9.24 22.22 20.34
C HIS A 205 10.04 22.56 19.08
N HIS A 206 9.97 21.76 18.05
CA HIS A 206 10.50 22.15 16.75
C HIS A 206 9.40 22.33 15.73
N THR A 207 9.05 23.56 15.53
CA THR A 207 8.74 24.31 14.29
C THR A 207 8.71 23.48 12.98
N ALA A 208 8.16 22.28 12.99
CA ALA A 208 7.65 21.70 11.78
C ALA A 208 6.32 22.40 11.52
N THR A 209 6.37 23.52 10.78
CA THR A 209 5.19 24.07 10.11
C THR A 209 4.59 22.93 9.31
N TYR A 210 3.47 22.42 9.78
CA TYR A 210 2.67 21.44 9.07
C TYR A 210 2.20 22.10 7.76
N HIS A 211 2.80 21.72 6.65
CA HIS A 211 2.17 21.84 5.35
C HIS A 211 1.40 20.54 5.14
N PRO A 212 0.06 20.56 5.18
CA PRO A 212 -0.70 19.42 4.73
C PRO A 212 -0.27 19.15 3.28
N MET A 213 0.10 17.92 2.96
CA MET A 213 0.21 17.52 1.56
C MET A 213 -1.15 17.81 0.94
N GLU A 214 -1.23 18.81 0.06
CA GLU A 214 -2.36 18.97 -0.82
C GLU A 214 -2.40 17.71 -1.68
N VAL A 215 -3.33 16.83 -1.37
CA VAL A 215 -3.67 15.74 -2.27
C VAL A 215 -4.25 16.41 -3.50
N LEU A 216 -3.45 16.53 -4.56
CA LEU A 216 -3.94 16.92 -5.86
C LEU A 216 -5.01 15.91 -6.27
N ALA A 217 -6.24 16.39 -6.23
CA ALA A 217 -7.42 15.68 -6.67
C ALA A 217 -7.42 15.47 -8.20
#